data_c2337a8d1ee7ca274d3840b549a85b52
#
_entry.id   c2337a8d1ee7ca274d3840b549a85b52
#
_cell.length_a   1.000
_cell.length_b   1.000
_cell.length_c   1.000
_cell.angle_alpha   90.00
_cell.angle_beta   90.00
_cell.angle_gamma   90.00
#
_symmetry.space_group_name_H-M   'P 1'
#
loop_
_entity.id
_entity.type
_entity.pdbx_description
1 polymer ?
#
loop_
_entity_poly.entity_id
_entity_poly.type
_entity_poly.pdbx_seq_one_letter_code
_entity_poly.pdbx_strand_id
1 'polypeptide(L)'
;MKLNTSNDALPAVAASPAPAGPDNRRRKLLGTGAAAGIMSLVDPLVRAGAWAAGSDAPEKTDVKIGFIPLTDCASVVMAAALGLDKKHGVKITPVKEASWPGVRDKLVNGELDLAHVLYGLLYGVQLGVAGPRKDMAVLMSLSNNGQAITISNKLKEKGARDGASLAKLMQSEKGDYTFAQTFPTGTHAMWLYYWLAAYGVHPMRDAKVITVPPPQMVANMRVGNMDGFCVGEPWNARAIMDKIGYTATTTQAIWTDHPEKVLGTTAEFVQRYPNTARAVTAAVLEAGKFIDASAANRRKTAETIAAKSYVNTALDVILDRMLGRYADGLGKTWDDAHAMTFFNDGAANFPYLSDGMWFLTQQKRWGLLKSHPDYLATARQVNRIDIYRQAASAAGVPLPASEMRSSKLIDGVVWDGKNPAAYADGFKIHAS
;
A
#
# COMPACT_ATOMS: atom_id res chain seq x y z
N MET A 1 -69.07 13.24 -4.50
CA MET A 1 -69.75 13.88 -3.40
C MET A 1 -68.85 14.92 -2.77
N LYS A 2 -69.23 16.17 -3.06
CA LYS A 2 -68.90 17.50 -2.48
C LYS A 2 -67.67 17.61 -1.56
N LEU A 3 -66.69 18.38 -2.04
CA LEU A 3 -66.08 19.67 -1.56
C LEU A 3 -66.41 20.08 -0.11
N ASN A 4 -65.41 20.44 0.64
CA ASN A 4 -65.41 21.74 1.32
C ASN A 4 -64.01 22.29 1.56
N THR A 5 -63.80 23.50 1.09
CA THR A 5 -62.71 24.42 1.28
C THR A 5 -62.91 25.22 2.56
N SER A 6 -61.85 25.58 3.28
CA SER A 6 -61.79 26.82 4.02
C SER A 6 -60.39 27.33 4.11
N ASN A 7 -60.17 28.49 3.51
CA ASN A 7 -59.13 29.47 3.75
C ASN A 7 -59.19 29.96 5.20
N ASP A 8 -58.01 30.18 5.78
CA ASP A 8 -57.85 31.27 6.74
C ASP A 8 -56.46 31.87 6.64
N ALA A 9 -56.45 33.20 6.65
CA ALA A 9 -55.37 34.09 6.29
C ALA A 9 -54.49 34.43 7.49
N LEU A 10 -53.23 34.82 7.14
CA LEU A 10 -52.17 35.34 7.98
C LEU A 10 -52.53 36.62 8.78
N PRO A 11 -51.77 36.91 9.82
CA PRO A 11 -51.35 38.32 9.99
C PRO A 11 -49.83 38.54 9.90
N ALA A 12 -49.51 39.65 9.28
CA ALA A 12 -48.18 40.23 9.11
C ALA A 12 -47.62 40.68 10.45
N VAL A 13 -46.29 40.43 10.67
CA VAL A 13 -45.53 41.06 11.77
C VAL A 13 -44.38 41.89 11.19
N ALA A 14 -44.28 43.08 11.76
CA ALA A 14 -43.50 44.21 11.40
C ALA A 14 -41.96 44.00 11.39
N ALA A 15 -41.30 44.77 10.53
CA ALA A 15 -39.86 44.92 10.45
C ALA A 15 -39.31 45.72 11.64
N SER A 16 -38.18 45.28 12.18
CA SER A 16 -37.32 46.06 13.11
C SER A 16 -35.97 46.38 12.48
N PRO A 17 -35.35 47.51 12.83
CA PRO A 17 -34.29 48.16 12.05
C PRO A 17 -32.90 47.57 12.31
N ALA A 18 -31.99 47.79 11.33
CA ALA A 18 -30.59 47.40 11.34
C ALA A 18 -29.76 48.15 12.40
N PRO A 19 -28.73 47.50 13.00
CA PRO A 19 -27.77 48.21 13.84
C PRO A 19 -26.63 48.82 13.04
N ALA A 20 -26.17 49.97 13.49
CA ALA A 20 -25.15 50.85 12.98
C ALA A 20 -23.72 50.19 13.00
N GLY A 21 -22.89 50.62 12.06
CA GLY A 21 -21.50 50.18 11.92
C GLY A 21 -20.55 50.69 13.00
N PRO A 22 -19.38 50.06 13.17
CA PRO A 22 -18.43 50.42 14.21
C PRO A 22 -17.56 51.61 13.86
N ASP A 23 -17.43 52.46 14.86
CA ASP A 23 -16.67 53.72 14.90
C ASP A 23 -15.15 53.49 14.82
N ASN A 24 -14.51 54.18 13.89
CA ASN A 24 -13.08 54.21 13.64
C ASN A 24 -12.38 55.30 14.48
N ARG A 25 -12.19 55.04 15.78
CA ARG A 25 -11.27 55.87 16.58
C ARG A 25 -10.65 55.04 17.73
N ARG A 26 -9.45 54.48 17.47
CA ARG A 26 -8.35 54.33 18.48
C ARG A 26 -7.12 53.72 17.80
N ARG A 27 -6.42 54.55 17.04
CA ARG A 27 -4.98 54.42 16.81
C ARG A 27 -4.28 55.37 17.75
N LYS A 28 -3.24 54.84 18.37
CA LYS A 28 -2.11 55.41 19.11
C LYS A 28 -2.14 55.11 20.60
N LEU A 29 -1.23 54.13 20.92
CA LEU A 29 -0.21 54.47 21.93
C LEU A 29 0.91 53.41 21.84
N LEU A 30 2.07 53.89 21.43
CA LEU A 30 3.36 53.23 21.53
C LEU A 30 3.74 53.08 22.99
N GLY A 31 4.25 51.94 23.36
CA GLY A 31 4.88 51.63 24.64
C GLY A 31 6.02 50.65 24.41
N THR A 32 7.23 51.15 24.20
CA THR A 32 8.49 50.47 24.35
C THR A 32 8.65 50.00 25.81
N GLY A 33 8.77 48.71 26.01
CA GLY A 33 9.10 48.11 27.30
C GLY A 33 9.94 46.85 27.08
N ALA A 34 11.23 46.95 27.33
CA ALA A 34 12.17 45.87 27.40
C ALA A 34 11.74 44.83 28.43
N ALA A 35 11.65 43.58 28.07
CA ALA A 35 11.67 42.46 28.98
C ALA A 35 12.75 41.48 28.56
N ALA A 36 13.96 41.73 29.00
CA ALA A 36 15.01 40.74 29.09
C ALA A 36 14.70 39.80 30.28
N GLY A 37 14.85 38.50 30.07
CA GLY A 37 15.10 37.53 31.11
C GLY A 37 13.90 36.79 31.69
N ILE A 38 13.46 35.69 31.00
CA ILE A 38 13.21 34.38 31.62
C ILE A 38 13.57 33.31 30.56
N MET A 39 14.86 33.11 30.40
CA MET A 39 15.39 31.87 29.83
C MET A 39 15.73 30.98 31.00
N SER A 40 14.86 30.10 31.42
CA SER A 40 15.24 28.99 32.29
C SER A 40 14.23 27.85 32.18
N LEU A 41 14.78 26.70 31.78
CA LEU A 41 14.25 25.37 32.03
C LEU A 41 12.95 24.98 31.32
N VAL A 42 12.99 24.95 30.01
CA VAL A 42 12.10 24.07 29.22
C VAL A 42 12.94 22.88 28.77
N ASP A 43 12.54 21.71 29.28
CA ASP A 43 13.08 20.38 28.98
C ASP A 43 13.37 20.24 27.47
N PRO A 44 14.57 19.76 27.04
CA PRO A 44 14.90 19.54 25.63
C PRO A 44 13.94 18.62 24.88
N LEU A 45 13.14 17.81 25.60
CA LEU A 45 12.11 16.95 25.04
C LEU A 45 10.85 17.69 24.56
N VAL A 46 10.63 18.94 24.95
CA VAL A 46 9.49 19.76 24.52
C VAL A 46 9.80 20.54 23.23
N ARG A 47 11.08 20.61 22.79
CA ARG A 47 11.46 21.28 21.54
C ARG A 47 11.22 20.48 20.25
N ALA A 48 10.82 19.22 20.36
CA ALA A 48 10.51 18.38 19.20
C ALA A 48 8.99 18.33 18.98
N GLY A 49 8.35 19.42 18.58
CA GLY A 49 6.92 19.37 18.28
C GLY A 49 6.17 20.70 18.28
N ALA A 50 6.84 21.82 18.44
CA ALA A 50 6.20 23.11 18.23
C ALA A 50 6.13 23.40 16.72
N TRP A 51 5.18 22.78 16.03
CA TRP A 51 4.61 23.42 14.85
C TRP A 51 4.10 24.79 15.35
N ALA A 52 4.65 25.88 14.83
CA ALA A 52 4.10 27.19 15.12
C ALA A 52 2.59 27.12 14.87
N ALA A 53 1.80 27.64 15.80
CA ALA A 53 0.34 27.73 15.68
C ALA A 53 0.00 28.58 14.45
N GLY A 54 0.00 27.93 13.28
CA GLY A 54 -0.20 28.47 11.92
C GLY A 54 -0.81 27.39 11.05
N SER A 55 -1.06 27.69 9.81
CA SER A 55 -1.77 26.91 8.80
C SER A 55 -1.27 25.46 8.56
N ASP A 56 -0.19 25.00 9.19
CA ASP A 56 0.50 23.73 8.93
C ASP A 56 0.26 22.64 9.97
N ALA A 57 -0.51 22.87 11.04
CA ALA A 57 -0.86 21.86 12.03
C ALA A 57 -1.80 20.79 11.42
N PRO A 58 -1.64 19.50 11.77
CA PRO A 58 -2.58 18.47 11.39
C PRO A 58 -4.01 18.79 11.81
N GLU A 59 -4.95 18.70 10.87
CA GLU A 59 -6.38 18.98 11.09
C GLU A 59 -7.05 17.87 11.91
N LYS A 60 -6.53 16.64 11.76
CA LYS A 60 -6.95 15.44 12.50
C LYS A 60 -5.71 14.79 13.10
N THR A 61 -5.67 14.73 14.43
CA THR A 61 -4.50 14.21 15.17
C THR A 61 -4.56 12.70 15.44
N ASP A 62 -5.74 12.14 15.70
CA ASP A 62 -5.91 10.69 15.89
C ASP A 62 -6.22 10.02 14.56
N VAL A 63 -5.32 9.15 14.08
CA VAL A 63 -5.36 8.56 12.74
C VAL A 63 -5.34 7.04 12.84
N LYS A 64 -6.35 6.38 12.26
CA LYS A 64 -6.45 4.92 12.15
C LYS A 64 -5.89 4.45 10.81
N ILE A 65 -4.85 3.60 10.85
CA ILE A 65 -4.27 3.00 9.65
C ILE A 65 -4.50 1.50 9.66
N GLY A 66 -5.34 1.02 8.73
CA GLY A 66 -5.60 -0.41 8.55
C GLY A 66 -4.39 -1.15 7.99
N PHE A 67 -4.16 -2.39 8.44
CA PHE A 67 -3.12 -3.24 7.88
C PHE A 67 -3.49 -4.73 7.94
N ILE A 68 -2.98 -5.51 6.99
CA ILE A 68 -3.04 -6.98 7.02
C ILE A 68 -1.75 -7.52 7.66
N PRO A 69 -1.81 -8.65 8.41
CA PRO A 69 -0.63 -9.28 9.03
C PRO A 69 0.37 -9.80 7.98
N LEU A 70 1.24 -8.91 7.54
CA LEU A 70 2.31 -9.11 6.56
C LEU A 70 3.55 -8.35 7.04
N THR A 71 4.75 -8.81 6.67
CA THR A 71 6.01 -8.15 7.05
C THR A 71 6.06 -6.70 6.57
N ASP A 72 5.45 -6.41 5.42
CA ASP A 72 5.45 -5.08 4.79
C ASP A 72 4.55 -4.03 5.50
N CYS A 73 3.81 -4.41 6.56
CA CYS A 73 3.17 -3.44 7.45
C CYS A 73 4.19 -2.70 8.35
N ALA A 74 5.44 -3.08 8.31
CA ALA A 74 6.48 -2.68 9.26
C ALA A 74 6.65 -1.16 9.37
N SER A 75 6.67 -0.40 8.29
CA SER A 75 6.84 1.05 8.34
C SER A 75 5.69 1.76 9.06
N VAL A 76 4.45 1.30 8.86
CA VAL A 76 3.26 1.83 9.56
C VAL A 76 3.33 1.52 11.07
N VAL A 77 3.67 0.27 11.43
CA VAL A 77 3.79 -0.15 12.82
C VAL A 77 4.92 0.60 13.53
N MET A 78 6.09 0.71 12.88
CA MET A 78 7.26 1.36 13.46
C MET A 78 7.09 2.87 13.58
N ALA A 79 6.32 3.53 12.71
CA ALA A 79 5.99 4.95 12.85
C ALA A 79 5.33 5.24 14.21
N ALA A 80 4.38 4.39 14.62
CA ALA A 80 3.74 4.48 15.93
C ALA A 80 4.65 3.99 17.08
N ALA A 81 5.30 2.84 16.92
CA ALA A 81 6.10 2.20 17.95
C ALA A 81 7.34 3.05 18.38
N LEU A 82 7.91 3.79 17.43
CA LEU A 82 9.04 4.70 17.70
C LEU A 82 8.61 6.12 18.09
N GLY A 83 7.31 6.42 18.07
CA GLY A 83 6.79 7.76 18.34
C GLY A 83 7.10 8.80 17.27
N LEU A 84 7.42 8.36 16.03
CA LEU A 84 7.67 9.25 14.90
C LEU A 84 6.40 10.01 14.49
N ASP A 85 5.25 9.40 14.68
CA ASP A 85 3.94 10.00 14.51
C ASP A 85 3.75 11.24 15.39
N LYS A 86 4.12 11.14 16.66
CA LYS A 86 4.03 12.25 17.63
C LYS A 86 4.96 13.41 17.25
N LYS A 87 6.14 13.11 16.70
CA LYS A 87 7.07 14.11 16.16
C LYS A 87 6.40 14.98 15.09
N HIS A 88 5.50 14.41 14.31
CA HIS A 88 4.74 15.08 13.26
C HIS A 88 3.34 15.55 13.71
N GLY A 89 3.05 15.56 15.02
CA GLY A 89 1.82 16.11 15.59
C GLY A 89 0.58 15.22 15.37
N VAL A 90 0.75 13.95 15.03
CA VAL A 90 -0.33 12.97 14.89
C VAL A 90 -0.11 11.77 15.81
N LYS A 91 -1.17 11.01 16.06
CA LYS A 91 -1.14 9.74 16.77
C LYS A 91 -1.67 8.66 15.83
N ILE A 92 -0.78 7.79 15.36
CA ILE A 92 -1.14 6.66 14.51
C ILE A 92 -1.59 5.49 15.37
N THR A 93 -2.77 4.95 15.06
CA THR A 93 -3.27 3.70 15.61
C THR A 93 -3.31 2.66 14.50
N PRO A 94 -2.36 1.70 14.45
CA PRO A 94 -2.43 0.58 13.51
C PRO A 94 -3.62 -0.33 13.86
N VAL A 95 -4.49 -0.57 12.89
CA VAL A 95 -5.70 -1.41 13.03
C VAL A 95 -5.53 -2.68 12.22
N LYS A 96 -5.46 -3.81 12.91
CA LYS A 96 -5.28 -5.12 12.28
C LYS A 96 -6.56 -5.56 11.60
N GLU A 97 -6.47 -5.89 10.32
CA GLU A 97 -7.57 -6.35 9.49
C GLU A 97 -7.38 -7.81 9.05
N ALA A 98 -8.50 -8.50 8.80
CA ALA A 98 -8.49 -9.91 8.47
C ALA A 98 -8.37 -10.20 6.97
N SER A 99 -8.80 -9.26 6.11
CA SER A 99 -8.89 -9.46 4.66
C SER A 99 -8.83 -8.15 3.88
N TRP A 100 -8.41 -8.22 2.62
CA TRP A 100 -8.37 -7.05 1.74
C TRP A 100 -9.75 -6.47 1.40
N PRO A 101 -10.84 -7.26 1.22
CA PRO A 101 -12.18 -6.70 1.15
C PRO A 101 -12.54 -5.87 2.37
N GLY A 102 -12.21 -6.34 3.58
CA GLY A 102 -12.44 -5.59 4.82
C GLY A 102 -11.68 -4.26 4.86
N VAL A 103 -10.39 -4.26 4.48
CA VAL A 103 -9.59 -3.03 4.35
C VAL A 103 -10.23 -2.06 3.37
N ARG A 104 -10.59 -2.53 2.17
CA ARG A 104 -11.26 -1.73 1.15
C ARG A 104 -12.53 -1.07 1.67
N ASP A 105 -13.43 -1.87 2.24
CA ASP A 105 -14.74 -1.39 2.65
C ASP A 105 -14.63 -0.35 3.78
N LYS A 106 -13.79 -0.63 4.78
CA LYS A 106 -13.56 0.29 5.89
C LYS A 106 -12.86 1.58 5.46
N LEU A 107 -11.94 1.51 4.48
CA LEU A 107 -11.30 2.69 3.92
C LEU A 107 -12.29 3.55 3.13
N VAL A 108 -13.11 2.93 2.28
CA VAL A 108 -14.13 3.61 1.47
C VAL A 108 -15.22 4.25 2.34
N ASN A 109 -15.60 3.59 3.45
CA ASN A 109 -16.63 4.06 4.38
C ASN A 109 -16.10 5.04 5.44
N GLY A 110 -14.75 5.26 5.51
CA GLY A 110 -14.14 6.18 6.47
C GLY A 110 -14.01 5.63 7.90
N GLU A 111 -14.18 4.33 8.10
CA GLU A 111 -13.87 3.65 9.39
C GLU A 111 -12.35 3.58 9.63
N LEU A 112 -11.58 3.49 8.55
CA LEU A 112 -10.14 3.69 8.49
C LEU A 112 -9.83 5.00 7.79
N ASP A 113 -8.90 5.76 8.33
CA ASP A 113 -8.44 7.00 7.71
C ASP A 113 -7.49 6.74 6.54
N LEU A 114 -6.55 5.82 6.76
CA LEU A 114 -5.61 5.33 5.76
C LEU A 114 -5.46 3.81 5.88
N ALA A 115 -4.74 3.22 4.95
CA ALA A 115 -4.40 1.81 5.02
C ALA A 115 -3.03 1.52 4.39
N HIS A 116 -2.32 0.55 4.96
CA HIS A 116 -1.34 -0.27 4.27
C HIS A 116 -2.13 -1.16 3.31
N VAL A 117 -2.04 -0.91 2.02
CA VAL A 117 -2.96 -1.50 1.05
C VAL A 117 -2.28 -1.89 -0.26
N LEU A 118 -2.85 -2.87 -0.97
CA LEU A 118 -2.39 -3.29 -2.29
C LEU A 118 -2.49 -2.16 -3.31
N TYR A 119 -1.41 -1.87 -4.03
CA TYR A 119 -1.39 -0.79 -5.02
C TYR A 119 -2.51 -0.94 -6.04
N GLY A 120 -2.60 -2.09 -6.70
CA GLY A 120 -3.62 -2.35 -7.72
C GLY A 120 -5.07 -2.34 -7.19
N LEU A 121 -5.29 -2.60 -5.89
CA LEU A 121 -6.62 -2.51 -5.29
C LEU A 121 -7.15 -1.08 -5.32
N LEU A 122 -6.33 -0.09 -4.94
CA LEU A 122 -6.75 1.32 -4.96
C LEU A 122 -7.13 1.77 -6.37
N TYR A 123 -6.35 1.40 -7.38
CA TYR A 123 -6.68 1.67 -8.77
C TYR A 123 -7.97 0.96 -9.23
N GLY A 124 -8.17 -0.26 -8.74
CA GLY A 124 -9.40 -1.00 -8.98
C GLY A 124 -10.64 -0.32 -8.39
N VAL A 125 -10.54 0.26 -7.19
CA VAL A 125 -11.61 1.07 -6.57
C VAL A 125 -11.81 2.38 -7.33
N GLN A 126 -10.73 3.07 -7.69
CA GLN A 126 -10.77 4.30 -8.51
C GLN A 126 -11.59 4.12 -9.79
N LEU A 127 -11.46 2.97 -10.45
CA LEU A 127 -12.14 2.67 -11.71
C LEU A 127 -13.41 1.80 -11.55
N GLY A 128 -13.80 1.46 -10.32
CA GLY A 128 -15.03 0.70 -10.03
C GLY A 128 -14.95 -0.78 -10.39
N VAL A 129 -13.76 -1.36 -10.57
CA VAL A 129 -13.58 -2.80 -10.87
C VAL A 129 -13.19 -3.63 -9.64
N ALA A 130 -13.00 -2.99 -8.49
CA ALA A 130 -12.72 -3.63 -7.21
C ALA A 130 -13.81 -3.38 -6.15
N GLY A 131 -15.00 -3.02 -6.58
CA GLY A 131 -16.15 -2.62 -5.75
C GLY A 131 -16.72 -1.28 -6.19
N PRO A 132 -17.57 -0.64 -5.37
CA PRO A 132 -18.10 0.68 -5.66
C PRO A 132 -16.99 1.69 -5.94
N ARG A 133 -17.15 2.49 -7.00
CA ARG A 133 -16.17 3.52 -7.35
C ARG A 133 -16.07 4.57 -6.26
N LYS A 134 -14.85 4.88 -5.87
CA LYS A 134 -14.50 5.99 -4.98
C LYS A 134 -13.20 6.61 -5.49
N ASP A 135 -13.07 7.92 -5.41
CA ASP A 135 -11.83 8.60 -5.73
C ASP A 135 -10.80 8.33 -4.63
N MET A 136 -9.68 7.72 -5.02
CA MET A 136 -8.64 7.23 -4.12
C MET A 136 -7.39 8.08 -4.20
N ALA A 137 -6.53 7.94 -3.19
CA ALA A 137 -5.23 8.60 -3.11
C ALA A 137 -4.15 7.65 -2.61
N VAL A 138 -3.01 7.64 -3.29
CA VAL A 138 -1.76 6.99 -2.88
C VAL A 138 -0.81 8.09 -2.42
N LEU A 139 -0.41 8.05 -1.15
CA LEU A 139 0.48 9.06 -0.57
C LEU A 139 1.95 8.70 -0.74
N MET A 140 2.29 7.41 -0.67
CA MET A 140 3.62 6.87 -0.90
C MET A 140 3.56 5.36 -1.13
N SER A 141 4.60 4.78 -1.73
CA SER A 141 4.87 3.34 -1.62
C SER A 141 5.49 3.03 -0.26
N LEU A 142 5.11 1.91 0.36
CA LEU A 142 5.59 1.51 1.69
C LEU A 142 6.85 0.65 1.62
N SER A 143 7.01 -0.10 0.53
CA SER A 143 8.13 -1.00 0.31
C SER A 143 8.28 -1.38 -1.16
N ASN A 144 9.47 -1.84 -1.52
CA ASN A 144 9.72 -2.61 -2.73
C ASN A 144 9.90 -4.10 -2.38
N ASN A 145 9.57 -4.99 -3.32
CA ASN A 145 9.82 -6.44 -3.22
C ASN A 145 9.09 -7.12 -2.02
N GLY A 146 9.59 -8.26 -1.56
CA GLY A 146 9.11 -8.91 -0.33
C GLY A 146 7.90 -9.80 -0.49
N GLN A 147 7.71 -10.37 -1.68
CA GLN A 147 6.69 -11.38 -1.98
C GLN A 147 7.33 -12.56 -2.69
N ALA A 148 6.60 -13.65 -2.78
CA ALA A 148 7.03 -14.82 -3.54
C ALA A 148 5.83 -15.60 -4.07
N ILE A 149 6.12 -16.49 -5.03
CA ILE A 149 5.22 -17.53 -5.49
C ILE A 149 5.69 -18.84 -4.89
N THR A 150 4.87 -19.40 -4.01
CA THR A 150 5.12 -20.67 -3.32
C THR A 150 4.26 -21.75 -3.95
N ILE A 151 4.87 -22.89 -4.26
CA ILE A 151 4.23 -24.07 -4.86
C ILE A 151 4.28 -25.22 -3.86
N SER A 152 3.25 -26.07 -3.84
CA SER A 152 3.10 -27.18 -2.93
C SER A 152 4.12 -28.29 -3.22
N ASN A 153 4.53 -29.02 -2.18
CA ASN A 153 5.39 -30.19 -2.34
C ASN A 153 4.73 -31.31 -3.16
N LYS A 154 3.39 -31.36 -3.24
CA LYS A 154 2.66 -32.28 -4.14
C LYS A 154 3.08 -32.09 -5.60
N LEU A 155 3.23 -30.84 -6.06
CA LEU A 155 3.70 -30.58 -7.43
C LEU A 155 5.22 -30.78 -7.58
N LYS A 156 6.00 -30.56 -6.52
CA LYS A 156 7.42 -30.91 -6.49
C LYS A 156 7.64 -32.40 -6.75
N GLU A 157 6.84 -33.28 -6.13
CA GLU A 157 6.88 -34.73 -6.34
C GLU A 157 6.58 -35.12 -7.78
N LYS A 158 5.81 -34.31 -8.50
CA LYS A 158 5.52 -34.44 -9.94
C LYS A 158 6.58 -33.78 -10.84
N GLY A 159 7.64 -33.23 -10.27
CA GLY A 159 8.76 -32.64 -11.02
C GLY A 159 8.72 -31.13 -11.22
N ALA A 160 7.69 -30.42 -10.72
CA ALA A 160 7.67 -28.96 -10.74
C ALA A 160 8.63 -28.39 -9.72
N ARG A 161 9.57 -27.52 -10.14
CA ARG A 161 10.57 -26.88 -9.27
C ARG A 161 10.69 -25.38 -9.51
N ASP A 162 10.27 -24.93 -10.69
CA ASP A 162 10.30 -23.55 -11.16
C ASP A 162 9.15 -23.31 -12.16
N GLY A 163 9.08 -22.12 -12.75
CA GLY A 163 8.02 -21.78 -13.69
C GLY A 163 8.05 -22.64 -14.97
N ALA A 164 9.23 -22.97 -15.47
CA ALA A 164 9.36 -23.76 -16.70
C ALA A 164 8.91 -25.23 -16.50
N SER A 165 9.36 -25.85 -15.43
CA SER A 165 8.96 -27.23 -15.10
C SER A 165 7.50 -27.31 -14.67
N LEU A 166 6.96 -26.31 -13.98
CA LEU A 166 5.52 -26.21 -13.69
C LEU A 166 4.70 -26.11 -14.96
N ALA A 167 5.07 -25.23 -15.88
CA ALA A 167 4.38 -25.08 -17.16
C ALA A 167 4.40 -26.39 -17.97
N LYS A 168 5.55 -27.07 -18.04
CA LYS A 168 5.68 -28.39 -18.70
C LYS A 168 4.75 -29.42 -18.06
N LEU A 169 4.69 -29.48 -16.73
CA LEU A 169 3.80 -30.38 -15.99
C LEU A 169 2.34 -30.10 -16.34
N MET A 170 1.90 -28.83 -16.30
CA MET A 170 0.53 -28.42 -16.60
C MET A 170 0.12 -28.68 -18.05
N GLN A 171 1.08 -28.66 -18.99
CA GLN A 171 0.84 -28.99 -20.39
C GLN A 171 0.75 -30.52 -20.62
N SER A 172 1.55 -31.30 -19.91
CA SER A 172 1.60 -32.76 -20.06
C SER A 172 0.49 -33.50 -19.28
N GLU A 173 0.14 -32.98 -18.12
CA GLU A 173 -0.91 -33.53 -17.26
C GLU A 173 -2.06 -32.52 -17.18
N LYS A 174 -3.11 -32.72 -17.98
CA LYS A 174 -4.34 -31.93 -17.84
C LYS A 174 -4.98 -32.24 -16.48
N GLY A 175 -5.08 -31.25 -15.61
CA GLY A 175 -5.64 -31.40 -14.27
C GLY A 175 -6.17 -30.08 -13.73
N ASP A 176 -6.88 -30.15 -12.61
CA ASP A 176 -7.44 -28.98 -11.93
C ASP A 176 -6.37 -28.34 -11.04
N TYR A 177 -5.50 -27.55 -11.63
CA TYR A 177 -4.50 -26.78 -10.89
C TYR A 177 -5.14 -25.57 -10.24
N THR A 178 -5.01 -25.44 -8.93
CA THR A 178 -5.58 -24.32 -8.18
C THR A 178 -4.48 -23.46 -7.57
N PHE A 179 -4.45 -22.18 -7.92
CA PHE A 179 -3.56 -21.18 -7.33
C PHE A 179 -4.36 -20.16 -6.54
N ALA A 180 -3.73 -19.55 -5.54
CA ALA A 180 -4.36 -18.51 -4.75
C ALA A 180 -3.63 -17.17 -4.89
N GLN A 181 -4.41 -16.12 -4.89
CA GLN A 181 -4.00 -14.73 -4.74
C GLN A 181 -4.83 -14.09 -3.64
N THR A 182 -4.54 -12.83 -3.27
CA THR A 182 -5.15 -12.21 -2.09
C THR A 182 -6.30 -11.27 -2.41
N PHE A 183 -6.32 -10.71 -3.64
CA PHE A 183 -7.39 -9.85 -4.14
C PHE A 183 -7.30 -9.71 -5.66
N PRO A 184 -8.40 -9.83 -6.45
CA PRO A 184 -8.34 -9.94 -7.92
C PRO A 184 -7.63 -8.79 -8.64
N THR A 185 -7.75 -7.54 -8.17
CA THR A 185 -7.06 -6.37 -8.76
C THR A 185 -5.73 -6.06 -8.06
N GLY A 186 -5.37 -6.83 -7.04
CA GLY A 186 -4.21 -6.56 -6.19
C GLY A 186 -2.87 -7.01 -6.80
N THR A 187 -1.78 -6.59 -6.15
CA THR A 187 -0.40 -6.88 -6.58
C THR A 187 -0.15 -8.38 -6.74
N HIS A 188 -0.55 -9.20 -5.77
CA HIS A 188 -0.31 -10.66 -5.79
C HIS A 188 -0.98 -11.37 -6.97
N ALA A 189 -2.18 -10.92 -7.37
CA ALA A 189 -2.84 -11.45 -8.56
C ALA A 189 -2.05 -11.09 -9.82
N MET A 190 -1.61 -9.84 -9.94
CA MET A 190 -0.85 -9.38 -11.10
C MET A 190 0.50 -10.11 -11.22
N TRP A 191 1.21 -10.32 -10.11
CA TRP A 191 2.47 -11.09 -10.11
C TRP A 191 2.24 -12.55 -10.51
N LEU A 192 1.24 -13.22 -9.94
CA LEU A 192 0.91 -14.60 -10.25
C LEU A 192 0.55 -14.76 -11.73
N TYR A 193 -0.33 -13.90 -12.25
CA TYR A 193 -0.77 -13.95 -13.64
C TYR A 193 0.38 -13.65 -14.60
N TYR A 194 1.19 -12.63 -14.29
CA TYR A 194 2.35 -12.29 -15.13
C TYR A 194 3.35 -13.43 -15.20
N TRP A 195 3.68 -14.03 -14.04
CA TRP A 195 4.61 -15.14 -13.94
C TRP A 195 4.12 -16.38 -14.70
N LEU A 196 2.88 -16.81 -14.50
CA LEU A 196 2.30 -17.94 -15.21
C LEU A 196 2.34 -17.69 -16.74
N ALA A 197 1.94 -16.50 -17.19
CA ALA A 197 1.93 -16.13 -18.60
C ALA A 197 3.34 -16.05 -19.21
N ALA A 198 4.35 -15.62 -18.46
CA ALA A 198 5.74 -15.59 -18.90
C ALA A 198 6.28 -17.00 -19.26
N TYR A 199 5.72 -18.05 -18.64
CA TYR A 199 6.01 -19.45 -18.96
C TYR A 199 4.98 -20.14 -19.87
N GLY A 200 4.07 -19.38 -20.47
CA GLY A 200 3.12 -19.92 -21.44
C GLY A 200 1.85 -20.52 -20.84
N VAL A 201 1.59 -20.34 -19.54
CA VAL A 201 0.37 -20.78 -18.86
C VAL A 201 -0.64 -19.65 -18.81
N HIS A 202 -1.86 -19.87 -19.31
CA HIS A 202 -2.93 -18.89 -19.24
C HIS A 202 -3.62 -18.95 -17.86
N PRO A 203 -3.47 -17.93 -16.97
CA PRO A 203 -3.86 -18.04 -15.57
C PRO A 203 -5.36 -18.23 -15.35
N MET A 204 -6.21 -17.83 -16.29
CA MET A 204 -7.68 -17.91 -16.17
C MET A 204 -8.30 -19.08 -16.97
N ARG A 205 -7.51 -19.75 -17.82
CA ARG A 205 -7.99 -20.86 -18.64
C ARG A 205 -7.34 -22.18 -18.25
N ASP A 206 -6.03 -22.15 -17.98
CA ASP A 206 -5.24 -23.33 -17.73
C ASP A 206 -5.11 -23.63 -16.20
N ALA A 207 -5.62 -22.72 -15.37
CA ALA A 207 -5.64 -22.84 -13.91
C ALA A 207 -6.92 -22.25 -13.31
N LYS A 208 -7.30 -22.71 -12.14
CA LYS A 208 -8.28 -22.08 -11.27
C LYS A 208 -7.55 -21.12 -10.32
N VAL A 209 -7.96 -19.87 -10.28
CA VAL A 209 -7.38 -18.90 -9.33
C VAL A 209 -8.42 -18.47 -8.30
N ILE A 210 -8.12 -18.67 -7.03
CA ILE A 210 -8.99 -18.37 -5.90
C ILE A 210 -8.44 -17.21 -5.06
N THR A 211 -9.31 -16.56 -4.31
CA THR A 211 -8.94 -15.50 -3.37
C THR A 211 -8.86 -16.06 -1.95
N VAL A 212 -7.69 -15.92 -1.31
CA VAL A 212 -7.47 -16.38 0.06
C VAL A 212 -6.78 -15.27 0.87
N PRO A 213 -7.24 -14.95 2.09
CA PRO A 213 -6.56 -14.01 2.96
C PRO A 213 -5.13 -14.48 3.30
N PRO A 214 -4.13 -13.56 3.37
CA PRO A 214 -2.74 -13.93 3.60
C PRO A 214 -2.50 -14.88 4.79
N PRO A 215 -3.06 -14.66 5.99
CA PRO A 215 -2.83 -15.57 7.13
C PRO A 215 -3.39 -16.99 6.95
N GLN A 216 -4.25 -17.20 5.96
CA GLN A 216 -4.89 -18.49 5.69
C GLN A 216 -4.20 -19.29 4.57
N MET A 217 -3.23 -18.68 3.84
CA MET A 217 -2.57 -19.32 2.69
C MET A 217 -1.93 -20.67 3.06
N VAL A 218 -1.11 -20.66 4.11
CA VAL A 218 -0.36 -21.84 4.57
C VAL A 218 -1.29 -22.98 5.00
N ALA A 219 -2.34 -22.65 5.77
CA ALA A 219 -3.32 -23.66 6.22
C ALA A 219 -4.10 -24.29 5.06
N ASN A 220 -4.53 -23.49 4.09
CA ASN A 220 -5.24 -23.97 2.90
C ASN A 220 -4.34 -24.84 2.01
N MET A 221 -3.06 -24.49 1.83
CA MET A 221 -2.13 -25.34 1.09
C MET A 221 -1.87 -26.65 1.82
N ARG A 222 -1.74 -26.64 3.16
CA ARG A 222 -1.51 -27.84 3.97
C ARG A 222 -2.61 -28.88 3.81
N VAL A 223 -3.87 -28.45 3.70
CA VAL A 223 -5.00 -29.38 3.52
C VAL A 223 -5.33 -29.66 2.05
N GLY A 224 -4.51 -29.18 1.11
CA GLY A 224 -4.63 -29.47 -0.31
C GLY A 224 -5.67 -28.66 -1.07
N ASN A 225 -6.18 -27.56 -0.51
CA ASN A 225 -7.15 -26.68 -1.18
C ASN A 225 -6.54 -25.88 -2.35
N MET A 226 -5.21 -25.86 -2.46
CA MET A 226 -4.49 -25.17 -3.52
C MET A 226 -3.13 -25.80 -3.78
N ASP A 227 -2.63 -25.66 -4.98
CA ASP A 227 -1.33 -26.16 -5.45
C ASP A 227 -0.22 -25.09 -5.37
N GLY A 228 -0.59 -23.83 -5.25
CA GLY A 228 0.36 -22.72 -5.09
C GLY A 228 -0.33 -21.41 -4.76
N PHE A 229 0.46 -20.42 -4.37
CA PHE A 229 -0.05 -19.08 -4.08
C PHE A 229 1.01 -18.00 -4.31
N CYS A 230 0.55 -16.76 -4.56
CA CYS A 230 1.34 -15.55 -4.47
C CYS A 230 0.86 -14.72 -3.28
N VAL A 231 1.78 -14.37 -2.38
CA VAL A 231 1.48 -13.61 -1.18
C VAL A 231 2.73 -12.87 -0.67
N GLY A 232 2.54 -11.82 0.12
CA GLY A 232 3.62 -11.14 0.85
C GLY A 232 4.20 -12.00 1.97
N GLU A 233 5.45 -11.70 2.35
CA GLU A 233 6.07 -12.32 3.52
C GLU A 233 5.31 -11.94 4.81
N PRO A 234 5.29 -12.83 5.83
CA PRO A 234 6.18 -13.99 6.00
C PRO A 234 5.56 -15.35 5.58
N TRP A 235 4.45 -15.37 4.86
CA TRP A 235 3.70 -16.60 4.64
C TRP A 235 4.39 -17.56 3.67
N ASN A 236 5.26 -17.08 2.78
CA ASN A 236 6.11 -17.93 1.95
C ASN A 236 7.19 -18.61 2.81
N ALA A 237 7.89 -17.85 3.65
CA ALA A 237 8.86 -18.40 4.59
C ALA A 237 8.20 -19.45 5.51
N ARG A 238 6.99 -19.17 5.99
CA ARG A 238 6.22 -20.10 6.83
C ARG A 238 5.91 -21.41 6.10
N ALA A 239 5.52 -21.38 4.85
CA ALA A 239 5.24 -22.59 4.07
C ALA A 239 6.48 -23.48 3.90
N ILE A 240 7.66 -22.88 3.75
CA ILE A 240 8.95 -23.59 3.67
C ILE A 240 9.31 -24.21 5.02
N MET A 241 9.23 -23.44 6.10
CA MET A 241 9.53 -23.92 7.45
C MET A 241 8.61 -25.06 7.88
N ASP A 242 7.33 -24.98 7.52
CA ASP A 242 6.33 -26.02 7.76
C ASP A 242 6.47 -27.22 6.80
N LYS A 243 7.42 -27.16 5.83
CA LYS A 243 7.72 -28.21 4.84
C LYS A 243 6.52 -28.62 3.98
N ILE A 244 5.65 -27.67 3.64
CA ILE A 244 4.45 -27.92 2.81
C ILE A 244 4.59 -27.38 1.39
N GLY A 245 5.57 -26.53 1.15
CA GLY A 245 5.81 -25.93 -0.16
C GLY A 245 7.25 -25.43 -0.30
N TYR A 246 7.54 -24.89 -1.48
CA TYR A 246 8.82 -24.31 -1.83
C TYR A 246 8.61 -23.00 -2.60
N THR A 247 9.56 -22.06 -2.52
CA THR A 247 9.55 -20.83 -3.31
C THR A 247 9.97 -21.13 -4.74
N ALA A 248 9.03 -21.11 -5.69
CA ALA A 248 9.33 -21.28 -7.11
C ALA A 248 10.00 -20.04 -7.71
N THR A 249 9.63 -18.87 -7.21
CA THR A 249 10.27 -17.58 -7.55
C THR A 249 9.94 -16.54 -6.48
N THR A 250 10.85 -15.56 -6.30
CA THR A 250 10.53 -14.31 -5.62
C THR A 250 9.97 -13.31 -6.61
N THR A 251 9.20 -12.33 -6.15
CA THR A 251 8.62 -11.34 -7.07
C THR A 251 9.65 -10.34 -7.60
N GLN A 252 10.75 -10.10 -6.87
CA GLN A 252 11.87 -9.32 -7.39
C GLN A 252 12.58 -9.99 -8.58
N ALA A 253 12.46 -11.31 -8.74
CA ALA A 253 12.90 -11.99 -9.95
C ALA A 253 11.94 -11.78 -11.14
N ILE A 254 10.68 -11.40 -10.88
CA ILE A 254 9.71 -11.02 -11.92
C ILE A 254 9.94 -9.58 -12.36
N TRP A 255 10.09 -8.68 -11.41
CA TRP A 255 10.39 -7.27 -11.61
C TRP A 255 11.23 -6.76 -10.43
N THR A 256 12.49 -6.50 -10.68
CA THR A 256 13.43 -5.99 -9.66
C THR A 256 12.99 -4.63 -9.13
N ASP A 257 12.95 -4.47 -7.82
CA ASP A 257 12.54 -3.26 -7.11
C ASP A 257 11.10 -2.81 -7.46
N HIS A 258 10.23 -3.76 -7.73
CA HIS A 258 8.82 -3.47 -7.99
C HIS A 258 8.14 -2.81 -6.77
N PRO A 259 7.14 -1.92 -7.02
CA PRO A 259 6.33 -1.38 -5.94
C PRO A 259 5.45 -2.48 -5.33
N GLU A 260 5.19 -2.36 -4.05
CA GLU A 260 4.36 -3.36 -3.37
C GLU A 260 3.16 -2.74 -2.69
N LYS A 261 3.19 -2.53 -1.39
CA LYS A 261 2.11 -1.84 -0.67
C LYS A 261 2.26 -0.33 -0.75
N VAL A 262 1.14 0.32 -0.62
CA VAL A 262 1.09 1.78 -0.56
C VAL A 262 0.40 2.25 0.71
N LEU A 263 0.73 3.45 1.15
CA LEU A 263 -0.06 4.21 2.09
C LEU A 263 -1.20 4.84 1.32
N GLY A 264 -2.36 4.22 1.41
CA GLY A 264 -3.54 4.59 0.63
C GLY A 264 -4.63 5.21 1.49
N THR A 265 -5.41 6.10 0.88
CA THR A 265 -6.59 6.74 1.47
C THR A 265 -7.57 7.15 0.39
N THR A 266 -8.64 7.86 0.75
CA THR A 266 -9.55 8.48 -0.21
C THR A 266 -9.08 9.89 -0.60
N ALA A 267 -9.41 10.35 -1.81
CA ALA A 267 -9.15 11.73 -2.23
C ALA A 267 -9.86 12.74 -1.31
N GLU A 268 -11.03 12.39 -0.80
CA GLU A 268 -11.80 13.19 0.16
C GLU A 268 -11.02 13.40 1.47
N PHE A 269 -10.37 12.34 2.00
CA PHE A 269 -9.53 12.48 3.20
C PHE A 269 -8.39 13.48 2.99
N VAL A 270 -7.70 13.39 1.85
CA VAL A 270 -6.59 14.31 1.53
C VAL A 270 -7.07 15.75 1.35
N GLN A 271 -8.23 15.94 0.73
CA GLN A 271 -8.85 17.26 0.59
C GLN A 271 -9.22 17.88 1.95
N ARG A 272 -9.78 17.06 2.84
CA ARG A 272 -10.26 17.52 4.14
C ARG A 272 -9.14 17.69 5.17
N TYR A 273 -8.08 16.89 5.08
CA TYR A 273 -7.00 16.81 6.06
C TYR A 273 -5.60 16.79 5.40
N PRO A 274 -5.24 17.80 4.58
CA PRO A 274 -3.99 17.79 3.83
C PRO A 274 -2.74 17.80 4.72
N ASN A 275 -2.74 18.54 5.84
CA ASN A 275 -1.61 18.57 6.75
C ASN A 275 -1.49 17.26 7.54
N THR A 276 -2.60 16.63 7.89
CA THR A 276 -2.62 15.28 8.49
C THR A 276 -2.04 14.24 7.52
N ALA A 277 -2.46 14.26 6.25
CA ALA A 277 -1.92 13.37 5.22
C ALA A 277 -0.40 13.53 5.07
N ARG A 278 0.10 14.78 5.03
CA ARG A 278 1.52 15.10 5.01
C ARG A 278 2.25 14.57 6.25
N ALA A 279 1.73 14.85 7.44
CA ALA A 279 2.32 14.45 8.72
C ALA A 279 2.44 12.92 8.86
N VAL A 280 1.38 12.19 8.53
CA VAL A 280 1.38 10.72 8.53
C VAL A 280 2.39 10.17 7.52
N THR A 281 2.42 10.71 6.31
CA THR A 281 3.37 10.29 5.27
C THR A 281 4.82 10.50 5.72
N ALA A 282 5.13 11.66 6.32
CA ALA A 282 6.46 11.94 6.85
C ALA A 282 6.87 10.97 7.97
N ALA A 283 5.96 10.67 8.91
CA ALA A 283 6.22 9.72 9.99
C ALA A 283 6.50 8.30 9.48
N VAL A 284 5.73 7.83 8.49
CA VAL A 284 5.91 6.51 7.89
C VAL A 284 7.18 6.44 7.03
N LEU A 285 7.53 7.54 6.35
CA LEU A 285 8.76 7.65 5.58
C LEU A 285 10.00 7.58 6.47
N GLU A 286 10.00 8.29 7.62
CA GLU A 286 11.07 8.20 8.62
C GLU A 286 11.17 6.80 9.23
N ALA A 287 10.05 6.11 9.40
CA ALA A 287 10.05 4.73 9.86
C ALA A 287 10.71 3.78 8.85
N GLY A 288 10.43 3.95 7.56
CA GLY A 288 11.11 3.21 6.50
C GLY A 288 12.63 3.45 6.52
N LYS A 289 13.05 4.71 6.65
CA LYS A 289 14.45 5.11 6.80
C LYS A 289 15.12 4.45 8.03
N PHE A 290 14.43 4.42 9.17
CA PHE A 290 14.92 3.73 10.37
C PHE A 290 15.11 2.24 10.12
N ILE A 291 14.14 1.57 9.50
CA ILE A 291 14.20 0.11 9.24
C ILE A 291 15.43 -0.23 8.42
N ASP A 292 15.67 0.48 7.33
CA ASP A 292 16.74 0.16 6.39
C ASP A 292 18.12 0.68 6.80
N ALA A 293 18.21 1.49 7.86
CA ALA A 293 19.48 2.08 8.30
C ALA A 293 20.50 1.04 8.82
N SER A 294 20.06 -0.13 9.28
CA SER A 294 20.94 -1.21 9.73
C SER A 294 20.24 -2.55 9.88
N ALA A 295 21.04 -3.63 9.85
CA ALA A 295 20.54 -4.99 10.19
C ALA A 295 19.99 -5.06 11.63
N ALA A 296 20.53 -4.29 12.56
CA ALA A 296 20.02 -4.21 13.93
C ALA A 296 18.61 -3.59 13.97
N ASN A 297 18.37 -2.54 13.18
CA ASN A 297 17.04 -1.92 13.08
C ASN A 297 16.04 -2.84 12.39
N ARG A 298 16.45 -3.57 11.35
CA ARG A 298 15.62 -4.60 10.71
C ARG A 298 15.26 -5.71 11.69
N ARG A 299 16.21 -6.17 12.52
CA ARG A 299 15.94 -7.14 13.60
C ARG A 299 14.94 -6.59 14.63
N LYS A 300 15.17 -5.38 15.15
CA LYS A 300 14.25 -4.72 16.10
C LYS A 300 12.85 -4.58 15.50
N THR A 301 12.76 -4.27 14.23
CA THR A 301 11.48 -4.19 13.50
C THR A 301 10.81 -5.56 13.43
N ALA A 302 11.54 -6.62 13.05
CA ALA A 302 11.03 -7.99 13.01
C ALA A 302 10.49 -8.44 14.38
N GLU A 303 11.23 -8.16 15.46
CA GLU A 303 10.82 -8.43 16.85
C GLU A 303 9.52 -7.69 17.21
N THR A 304 9.40 -6.43 16.81
CA THR A 304 8.22 -5.62 17.07
C THR A 304 6.99 -6.16 16.34
N ILE A 305 7.11 -6.42 15.03
CA ILE A 305 5.96 -6.86 14.21
C ILE A 305 5.58 -8.33 14.42
N ALA A 306 6.47 -9.16 14.97
CA ALA A 306 6.16 -10.56 15.32
C ALA A 306 5.06 -10.69 16.39
N ALA A 307 4.85 -9.64 17.20
CA ALA A 307 3.88 -9.63 18.29
C ALA A 307 2.44 -9.97 17.82
N LYS A 308 1.64 -10.50 18.77
CA LYS A 308 0.25 -10.93 18.56
C LYS A 308 -0.64 -9.78 18.00
N SER A 309 -0.36 -8.56 18.41
CA SER A 309 -1.08 -7.36 17.94
C SER A 309 -0.83 -7.04 16.47
N TYR A 310 0.24 -7.55 15.86
CA TYR A 310 0.62 -7.26 14.49
C TYR A 310 0.60 -8.52 13.60
N VAL A 311 1.73 -9.06 13.19
CA VAL A 311 1.77 -10.22 12.28
C VAL A 311 1.34 -11.50 12.97
N ASN A 312 1.64 -11.65 14.27
CA ASN A 312 1.31 -12.82 15.08
C ASN A 312 1.94 -14.11 14.54
N THR A 313 3.26 -14.10 14.39
CA THR A 313 4.05 -15.28 14.01
C THR A 313 5.37 -15.30 14.77
N ALA A 314 6.06 -16.45 14.77
CA ALA A 314 7.36 -16.56 15.40
C ALA A 314 8.39 -15.66 14.69
N LEU A 315 9.35 -15.13 15.45
CA LEU A 315 10.35 -14.20 14.95
C LEU A 315 11.19 -14.80 13.81
N ASP A 316 11.58 -16.06 13.92
CA ASP A 316 12.38 -16.77 12.93
C ASP A 316 11.72 -16.85 11.55
N VAL A 317 10.39 -16.87 11.50
CA VAL A 317 9.61 -16.85 10.24
C VAL A 317 9.75 -15.51 9.49
N ILE A 318 9.97 -14.42 10.23
CA ILE A 318 10.09 -13.06 9.66
C ILE A 318 11.56 -12.71 9.38
N LEU A 319 12.44 -13.07 10.31
CA LEU A 319 13.75 -12.43 10.47
C LEU A 319 14.68 -12.65 9.27
N ASP A 320 14.76 -13.88 8.75
CA ASP A 320 15.70 -14.15 7.66
C ASP A 320 15.34 -13.37 6.40
N ARG A 321 14.07 -13.40 5.98
CA ARG A 321 13.59 -12.62 4.83
C ARG A 321 13.75 -11.11 5.05
N MET A 322 13.53 -10.65 6.27
CA MET A 322 13.73 -9.25 6.65
C MET A 322 15.19 -8.82 6.56
N LEU A 323 16.14 -9.76 6.79
CA LEU A 323 17.58 -9.55 6.66
C LEU A 323 18.13 -9.86 5.26
N GLY A 324 17.27 -10.16 4.29
CA GLY A 324 17.67 -10.48 2.92
C GLY A 324 18.16 -11.91 2.72
N ARG A 325 17.99 -12.80 3.71
CA ARG A 325 18.40 -14.19 3.64
C ARG A 325 17.25 -15.07 3.20
N TYR A 326 17.44 -15.78 2.11
CA TYR A 326 16.40 -16.58 1.48
C TYR A 326 16.78 -18.06 1.45
N ALA A 327 15.75 -18.89 1.61
CA ALA A 327 15.78 -20.33 1.30
C ALA A 327 14.59 -20.65 0.39
N ASP A 328 14.79 -21.51 -0.61
CA ASP A 328 13.71 -21.91 -1.51
C ASP A 328 12.92 -23.15 -1.03
N GLY A 329 13.44 -23.90 -0.06
CA GLY A 329 12.85 -25.18 0.37
C GLY A 329 13.20 -26.36 -0.52
N LEU A 330 14.06 -26.14 -1.53
CA LEU A 330 14.61 -27.18 -2.43
C LEU A 330 16.10 -27.47 -2.16
N GLY A 331 16.68 -26.77 -1.19
CA GLY A 331 18.08 -26.89 -0.80
C GLY A 331 18.95 -25.67 -1.17
N LYS A 332 18.42 -24.72 -1.93
CA LYS A 332 19.13 -23.47 -2.24
C LYS A 332 18.89 -22.42 -1.16
N THR A 333 19.98 -21.78 -0.74
CA THR A 333 19.95 -20.57 0.10
C THR A 333 20.76 -19.46 -0.57
N TRP A 334 20.38 -18.19 -0.35
CA TRP A 334 21.13 -17.04 -0.90
C TRP A 334 20.83 -15.77 -0.10
N ASP A 335 21.76 -14.83 -0.13
CA ASP A 335 21.54 -13.45 0.25
C ASP A 335 21.04 -12.70 -0.97
N ASP A 336 19.90 -12.03 -0.86
CA ASP A 336 19.24 -11.34 -1.98
C ASP A 336 19.55 -9.84 -1.90
N ALA A 337 20.24 -9.34 -2.91
CA ALA A 337 20.56 -7.91 -3.02
C ALA A 337 19.31 -7.04 -3.22
N HIS A 338 18.22 -7.64 -3.71
CA HIS A 338 16.92 -7.00 -3.93
C HIS A 338 15.87 -7.55 -2.96
N ALA A 339 16.25 -7.76 -1.70
CA ALA A 339 15.32 -8.13 -0.64
C ALA A 339 14.26 -7.02 -0.43
N MET A 340 13.27 -7.31 0.43
CA MET A 340 12.28 -6.30 0.84
C MET A 340 12.99 -5.05 1.37
N THR A 341 12.68 -3.91 0.78
CA THR A 341 13.30 -2.61 1.04
C THR A 341 12.22 -1.59 1.40
N PHE A 342 12.44 -0.85 2.50
CA PHE A 342 11.47 0.11 3.03
C PHE A 342 11.81 1.57 2.73
N PHE A 343 13.03 1.85 2.26
CA PHE A 343 13.48 3.23 2.07
C PHE A 343 14.33 3.44 0.81
N ASN A 344 15.53 2.84 0.72
CA ASN A 344 16.46 3.02 -0.40
C ASN A 344 16.61 4.50 -0.81
N ASP A 345 17.06 5.35 0.12
CA ASP A 345 17.20 6.80 -0.06
C ASP A 345 15.92 7.50 -0.60
N GLY A 346 14.74 6.96 -0.25
CA GLY A 346 13.44 7.45 -0.69
C GLY A 346 12.97 6.89 -2.04
N ALA A 347 13.81 6.19 -2.78
CA ALA A 347 13.44 5.62 -4.09
C ALA A 347 12.37 4.53 -3.97
N ALA A 348 12.35 3.76 -2.87
CA ALA A 348 11.31 2.77 -2.60
C ALA A 348 9.94 3.41 -2.28
N ASN A 349 9.93 4.67 -1.85
CA ASN A 349 8.73 5.31 -1.30
C ASN A 349 8.05 6.26 -2.26
N PHE A 350 8.78 6.75 -3.27
CA PHE A 350 8.20 7.69 -4.23
C PHE A 350 7.07 7.01 -5.04
N PRO A 351 5.87 7.60 -5.09
CA PRO A 351 4.74 7.00 -5.82
C PRO A 351 4.85 7.31 -7.32
N TYR A 352 5.75 6.57 -8.03
CA TYR A 352 5.97 6.78 -9.46
C TYR A 352 4.66 6.59 -10.25
N LEU A 353 4.40 7.51 -11.19
CA LEU A 353 3.22 7.40 -12.05
C LEU A 353 3.26 6.14 -12.92
N SER A 354 4.44 5.78 -13.43
CA SER A 354 4.65 4.54 -14.19
C SER A 354 4.24 3.29 -13.42
N ASP A 355 4.43 3.26 -12.10
CA ASP A 355 4.05 2.11 -11.28
C ASP A 355 2.53 1.92 -11.23
N GLY A 356 1.79 3.00 -10.96
CA GLY A 356 0.33 2.97 -11.00
C GLY A 356 -0.22 2.62 -12.38
N MET A 357 0.36 3.20 -13.42
CA MET A 357 -0.01 2.90 -14.81
C MET A 357 0.21 1.42 -15.16
N TRP A 358 1.28 0.79 -14.64
CA TRP A 358 1.52 -0.64 -14.88
C TRP A 358 0.37 -1.51 -14.35
N PHE A 359 -0.12 -1.24 -13.14
CA PHE A 359 -1.28 -2.00 -12.61
C PHE A 359 -2.52 -1.83 -13.49
N LEU A 360 -2.77 -0.64 -14.02
CA LEU A 360 -3.86 -0.41 -14.96
C LEU A 360 -3.67 -1.22 -16.27
N THR A 361 -2.44 -1.32 -16.78
CA THR A 361 -2.16 -2.13 -17.99
C THR A 361 -2.44 -3.60 -17.73
N GLN A 362 -2.07 -4.12 -16.55
CA GLN A 362 -2.35 -5.51 -16.19
C GLN A 362 -3.84 -5.75 -15.93
N GLN A 363 -4.54 -4.81 -15.29
CA GLN A 363 -6.00 -4.90 -15.15
C GLN A 363 -6.72 -4.92 -16.50
N LYS A 364 -6.22 -4.18 -17.51
CA LYS A 364 -6.71 -4.25 -18.89
C LYS A 364 -6.35 -5.57 -19.54
N ARG A 365 -5.09 -5.99 -19.47
CA ARG A 365 -4.59 -7.27 -20.02
C ARG A 365 -5.43 -8.45 -19.54
N TRP A 366 -5.83 -8.45 -18.27
CA TRP A 366 -6.60 -9.54 -17.65
C TRP A 366 -8.12 -9.34 -17.69
N GLY A 367 -8.61 -8.40 -18.51
CA GLY A 367 -10.04 -8.20 -18.74
C GLY A 367 -10.85 -7.62 -17.58
N LEU A 368 -10.18 -7.16 -16.51
CA LEU A 368 -10.82 -6.45 -15.41
C LEU A 368 -11.31 -5.07 -15.87
N LEU A 369 -10.56 -4.41 -16.73
CA LEU A 369 -10.97 -3.20 -17.45
C LEU A 369 -11.39 -3.58 -18.87
N LYS A 370 -12.60 -3.21 -19.25
CA LYS A 370 -13.15 -3.49 -20.60
C LYS A 370 -12.49 -2.62 -21.67
N SER A 371 -12.15 -1.38 -21.36
CA SER A 371 -11.49 -0.42 -22.23
C SER A 371 -10.22 0.13 -21.59
N HIS A 372 -9.33 0.70 -22.40
CA HIS A 372 -8.18 1.44 -21.91
C HIS A 372 -8.65 2.71 -21.17
N PRO A 373 -8.22 2.93 -19.93
CA PRO A 373 -8.42 4.22 -19.28
C PRO A 373 -7.43 5.26 -19.84
N ASP A 374 -7.62 6.52 -19.48
CA ASP A 374 -6.50 7.46 -19.55
C ASP A 374 -5.51 7.13 -18.42
N TYR A 375 -4.46 6.40 -18.77
CA TYR A 375 -3.49 5.84 -17.85
C TYR A 375 -2.76 6.92 -17.05
N LEU A 376 -2.27 7.95 -17.74
CA LEU A 376 -1.48 9.01 -17.13
C LEU A 376 -2.36 9.94 -16.28
N ALA A 377 -3.51 10.34 -16.79
CA ALA A 377 -4.44 11.18 -16.03
C ALA A 377 -4.94 10.46 -14.78
N THR A 378 -5.27 9.16 -14.88
CA THR A 378 -5.65 8.35 -13.73
C THR A 378 -4.51 8.24 -12.71
N ALA A 379 -3.27 7.99 -13.16
CA ALA A 379 -2.12 7.93 -12.26
C ALA A 379 -1.86 9.26 -11.56
N ARG A 380 -1.95 10.38 -12.25
CA ARG A 380 -1.81 11.73 -11.67
C ARG A 380 -2.92 12.07 -10.67
N GLN A 381 -4.13 11.58 -10.90
CA GLN A 381 -5.25 11.78 -9.97
C GLN A 381 -5.03 10.98 -8.67
N VAL A 382 -4.57 9.73 -8.78
CA VAL A 382 -4.45 8.80 -7.66
C VAL A 382 -3.14 9.02 -6.88
N ASN A 383 -1.99 9.15 -7.56
CA ASN A 383 -0.70 9.30 -6.90
C ASN A 383 -0.47 10.75 -6.47
N ARG A 384 -0.58 11.01 -5.19
CA ARG A 384 -0.46 12.35 -4.60
C ARG A 384 1.00 12.73 -4.39
N ILE A 385 1.72 12.91 -5.50
CA ILE A 385 3.13 13.34 -5.51
C ILE A 385 3.30 14.69 -4.81
N ASP A 386 2.30 15.56 -4.87
CA ASP A 386 2.24 16.85 -4.16
C ASP A 386 2.38 16.67 -2.63
N ILE A 387 1.62 15.74 -2.04
CA ILE A 387 1.69 15.41 -0.61
C ILE A 387 3.02 14.73 -0.28
N TYR A 388 3.47 13.77 -1.13
CA TYR A 388 4.75 13.10 -0.92
C TYR A 388 5.92 14.09 -0.89
N ARG A 389 5.99 15.04 -1.83
CA ARG A 389 7.05 16.06 -1.88
C ARG A 389 7.13 16.88 -0.60
N GLN A 390 6.00 17.28 -0.06
CA GLN A 390 5.93 18.03 1.21
C GLN A 390 6.40 17.16 2.39
N ALA A 391 5.95 15.90 2.44
CA ALA A 391 6.35 14.95 3.47
C ALA A 391 7.86 14.61 3.39
N ALA A 392 8.39 14.40 2.20
CA ALA A 392 9.80 14.14 1.95
C ALA A 392 10.68 15.32 2.37
N SER A 393 10.24 16.56 2.09
CA SER A 393 10.92 17.78 2.56
C SER A 393 10.95 17.84 4.08
N ALA A 394 9.82 17.55 4.77
CA ALA A 394 9.74 17.54 6.23
C ALA A 394 10.63 16.42 6.87
N ALA A 395 10.80 15.29 6.19
CA ALA A 395 11.61 14.15 6.63
C ALA A 395 13.09 14.22 6.15
N GLY A 396 13.48 15.25 5.41
CA GLY A 396 14.83 15.40 4.85
C GLY A 396 15.18 14.28 3.87
N VAL A 397 14.23 13.89 3.00
CA VAL A 397 14.39 12.82 2.02
C VAL A 397 14.51 13.39 0.61
N PRO A 398 15.50 12.99 -0.19
CA PRO A 398 15.65 13.46 -1.55
C PRO A 398 14.51 12.98 -2.45
N LEU A 399 14.24 13.75 -3.50
CA LEU A 399 13.25 13.40 -4.52
C LEU A 399 13.95 12.84 -5.74
N PRO A 400 13.34 11.85 -6.45
CA PRO A 400 13.87 11.39 -7.72
C PRO A 400 13.79 12.49 -8.79
N ALA A 401 14.65 12.40 -9.81
CA ALA A 401 14.69 13.35 -10.91
C ALA A 401 13.47 13.25 -11.85
N SER A 402 12.73 12.15 -11.80
CA SER A 402 11.58 11.89 -12.67
C SER A 402 10.42 11.29 -11.90
N GLU A 403 9.19 11.62 -12.31
CA GLU A 403 7.95 10.98 -11.82
C GLU A 403 7.69 9.62 -12.49
N MET A 404 8.51 9.25 -13.46
CA MET A 404 8.44 8.00 -14.20
C MET A 404 9.73 7.20 -13.99
N ARG A 405 9.61 5.88 -13.97
CA ARG A 405 10.76 4.96 -13.98
C ARG A 405 10.55 3.85 -15.02
N SER A 406 11.65 3.25 -15.46
CA SER A 406 11.66 2.14 -16.40
C SER A 406 12.15 0.88 -15.70
N SER A 407 11.61 -0.27 -16.09
CA SER A 407 11.98 -1.58 -15.54
C SER A 407 11.86 -2.66 -16.61
N LYS A 408 12.74 -3.65 -16.54
CA LYS A 408 12.68 -4.86 -17.37
C LYS A 408 12.10 -6.00 -16.54
N LEU A 409 11.10 -6.70 -17.08
CA LEU A 409 10.43 -7.80 -16.40
C LEU A 409 11.04 -9.15 -16.83
N ILE A 410 10.62 -10.23 -16.14
CA ILE A 410 11.14 -11.60 -16.30
C ILE A 410 11.13 -12.12 -17.75
N ASP A 411 10.16 -11.72 -18.55
CA ASP A 411 10.02 -12.09 -19.97
C ASP A 411 10.85 -11.21 -20.92
N GLY A 412 11.65 -10.30 -20.37
CA GLY A 412 12.48 -9.37 -21.13
C GLY A 412 11.76 -8.13 -21.62
N VAL A 413 10.44 -8.03 -21.40
CA VAL A 413 9.65 -6.86 -21.78
C VAL A 413 10.00 -5.67 -20.90
N VAL A 414 10.21 -4.51 -21.53
CA VAL A 414 10.51 -3.26 -20.82
C VAL A 414 9.23 -2.48 -20.62
N TRP A 415 8.98 -2.08 -19.37
CA TRP A 415 7.97 -1.11 -18.99
C TRP A 415 8.61 0.24 -18.71
N ASP A 416 8.22 1.29 -19.44
CA ASP A 416 8.72 2.66 -19.26
C ASP A 416 7.60 3.72 -19.17
N GLY A 417 6.35 3.29 -19.18
CA GLY A 417 5.17 4.15 -19.07
C GLY A 417 4.79 4.94 -20.33
N LYS A 418 5.56 4.85 -21.43
CA LYS A 418 5.31 5.73 -22.59
C LYS A 418 4.09 5.35 -23.44
N ASN A 419 3.87 4.05 -23.66
CA ASN A 419 2.81 3.53 -24.51
C ASN A 419 1.97 2.48 -23.79
N PRO A 420 1.22 2.84 -22.74
CA PRO A 420 0.55 1.88 -21.86
C PRO A 420 -0.50 1.01 -22.56
N ALA A 421 -1.24 1.55 -23.54
CA ALA A 421 -2.22 0.78 -24.31
C ALA A 421 -1.53 -0.29 -25.15
N ALA A 422 -0.53 0.08 -25.96
CA ALA A 422 0.23 -0.87 -26.76
C ALA A 422 0.97 -1.90 -25.88
N TYR A 423 1.45 -1.51 -24.70
CA TYR A 423 2.03 -2.44 -23.73
C TYR A 423 1.01 -3.47 -23.26
N ALA A 424 -0.20 -3.04 -22.87
CA ALA A 424 -1.26 -3.93 -22.41
C ALA A 424 -1.70 -4.94 -23.47
N ASP A 425 -1.80 -4.50 -24.73
CA ASP A 425 -2.26 -5.30 -25.87
C ASP A 425 -1.14 -6.16 -26.52
N GLY A 426 0.13 -5.86 -26.24
CA GLY A 426 1.28 -6.51 -26.85
C GLY A 426 1.59 -7.92 -26.35
N PHE A 427 0.92 -8.40 -25.31
CA PHE A 427 1.16 -9.73 -24.74
C PHE A 427 0.43 -10.82 -25.51
N LYS A 428 1.12 -11.95 -25.77
CA LYS A 428 0.51 -13.13 -26.42
C LYS A 428 -0.57 -13.79 -25.55
N ILE A 429 -0.44 -13.73 -24.24
CA ILE A 429 -1.40 -14.28 -23.28
C ILE A 429 -2.08 -13.12 -22.56
N HIS A 430 -3.36 -13.00 -22.79
CA HIS A 430 -4.25 -11.99 -22.19
C HIS A 430 -5.66 -12.57 -22.08
N ALA A 431 -6.53 -11.96 -21.29
CA ALA A 431 -7.94 -12.31 -21.29
C ALA A 431 -8.52 -12.00 -22.68
N SER A 432 -9.23 -12.95 -23.26
CA SER A 432 -9.89 -12.85 -24.59
C SER A 432 -11.07 -11.87 -24.53
#